data_44bce5241e51b838c2d9bc554cb50946
#
_entry.id   44bce5241e51b838c2d9bc554cb50946
#
_cell.length_a   1.000
_cell.length_b   1.000
_cell.length_c   1.000
_cell.angle_alpha   90.00
_cell.angle_beta   90.00
_cell.angle_gamma   90.00
#
_symmetry.space_group_name_H-M   'P 1'
#
loop_
_entity.id
_entity.type
_entity.pdbx_description
1 polymer ?
#
loop_
_entity_poly.entity_id
_entity_poly.type
_entity_poly.pdbx_seq_one_letter_code
_entity_poly.pdbx_strand_id
1 'polypeptide(L)'
;MTIQGKGRGKIASTILNLEGSVGGLHRAIEDPEWAKWAEKKTRENLKNMPEMRPLQERLLNVGGDWVALQPEPDLDKILKRGQLFEGQVLLQKMENSRCHSNCAHIWDRKPKEYKIVTGWALSDDGIWRQHTWLLKGKEIVETTSLREKYYGFVLTDEEANQFWWANM
;
A
#
# COMPACT_ATOMS: atom_id res chain seq x y z
N MET A 1 -21.47 13.22 6.02
CA MET A 1 -20.86 13.49 7.33
C MET A 1 -19.41 13.06 7.29
N THR A 2 -18.52 14.00 7.32
CA THR A 2 -17.09 13.70 7.34
C THR A 2 -16.73 13.33 8.76
N ILE A 3 -16.52 12.07 9.02
CA ILE A 3 -16.05 11.62 10.32
C ILE A 3 -14.55 11.89 10.36
N GLN A 4 -14.21 13.12 10.70
CA GLN A 4 -12.83 13.49 10.98
C GLN A 4 -12.61 13.40 12.49
N GLY A 5 -12.60 12.20 13.00
CA GLY A 5 -12.16 11.99 14.37
C GLY A 5 -10.64 12.15 14.45
N LYS A 6 -10.19 13.10 15.26
CA LYS A 6 -8.78 13.15 15.67
C LYS A 6 -8.40 11.79 16.24
N GLY A 7 -7.67 11.00 15.51
CA GLY A 7 -7.23 9.69 15.99
C GLY A 7 -7.54 8.51 15.09
N ARG A 8 -8.44 8.67 14.11
CA ARG A 8 -8.68 7.58 13.15
C ARG A 8 -7.44 7.23 12.36
N GLY A 9 -6.70 8.22 11.95
CA GLY A 9 -5.44 8.03 11.24
C GLY A 9 -4.34 7.38 12.07
N LYS A 10 -4.59 7.06 13.32
CA LYS A 10 -3.64 6.35 14.19
C LYS A 10 -3.93 4.86 14.30
N ILE A 11 -5.04 4.41 13.74
CA ILE A 11 -5.41 3.02 13.77
C ILE A 11 -4.80 2.34 12.55
N ALA A 12 -3.88 1.45 12.78
CA ALA A 12 -3.37 0.56 11.75
C ALA A 12 -4.08 -0.78 11.84
N SER A 13 -4.24 -1.47 10.74
CA SER A 13 -4.98 -2.70 10.73
C SER A 13 -4.43 -3.73 9.76
N THR A 14 -3.83 -4.75 10.29
CA THR A 14 -3.44 -5.94 9.53
C THR A 14 -4.59 -6.89 9.28
N ILE A 15 -5.67 -6.72 10.03
CA ILE A 15 -6.84 -7.57 9.89
C ILE A 15 -7.46 -7.54 8.52
N LEU A 16 -7.17 -6.54 7.80
CA LEU A 16 -7.86 -6.22 6.58
C LEU A 16 -7.28 -6.89 5.37
N ASN A 17 -6.16 -7.54 5.55
CA ASN A 17 -5.67 -8.48 4.56
C ASN A 17 -6.61 -9.67 4.38
N LEU A 18 -7.50 -9.88 5.34
CA LEU A 18 -8.43 -11.00 5.32
C LEU A 18 -9.70 -10.71 4.53
N GLU A 19 -10.00 -9.46 4.31
CA GLU A 19 -11.29 -9.10 3.75
C GLU A 19 -11.15 -8.05 2.68
N GLY A 20 -10.97 -8.50 1.51
CA GLY A 20 -10.67 -7.67 0.35
C GLY A 20 -11.73 -6.67 -0.04
N SER A 21 -12.62 -6.24 0.79
CA SER A 21 -13.61 -5.38 0.27
C SER A 21 -14.01 -4.26 1.19
N VAL A 22 -15.05 -3.98 1.44
CA VAL A 22 -15.72 -2.85 1.97
C VAL A 22 -15.01 -2.32 3.17
N GLY A 23 -14.60 -1.14 3.08
CA GLY A 23 -13.77 -0.39 3.92
C GLY A 23 -13.82 -0.63 5.41
N GLY A 24 -12.64 -0.71 5.98
CA GLY A 24 -12.48 -0.74 7.42
C GLY A 24 -13.12 0.47 8.10
N LEU A 25 -13.12 1.62 7.45
CA LEU A 25 -13.78 2.82 7.95
C LEU A 25 -15.29 2.63 8.05
N HIS A 26 -15.89 2.08 7.01
CA HIS A 26 -17.32 1.81 6.97
C HIS A 26 -17.71 0.82 8.08
N ARG A 27 -16.94 -0.25 8.20
CA ARG A 27 -17.14 -1.25 9.25
C ARG A 27 -16.96 -0.68 10.65
N ALA A 28 -15.99 0.20 10.86
CA ALA A 28 -15.77 0.84 12.15
C ALA A 28 -16.94 1.77 12.56
N ILE A 29 -17.63 2.35 11.61
CA ILE A 29 -18.82 3.18 11.87
C ILE A 29 -20.01 2.30 12.27
N GLU A 30 -20.20 1.19 11.58
CA GLU A 30 -21.34 0.29 11.79
C GLU A 30 -21.13 -0.65 12.97
N ASP A 31 -19.88 -0.97 13.28
CA ASP A 31 -19.51 -1.94 14.31
C ASP A 31 -18.43 -1.39 15.25
N PRO A 32 -18.82 -0.73 16.36
CA PRO A 32 -17.87 -0.21 17.34
C PRO A 32 -16.98 -1.28 17.97
N GLU A 33 -17.44 -2.51 18.10
CA GLU A 33 -16.66 -3.62 18.64
C GLU A 33 -15.52 -4.01 17.68
N TRP A 34 -15.80 -3.99 16.39
CA TRP A 34 -14.77 -4.17 15.39
C TRP A 34 -13.69 -3.08 15.47
N ALA A 35 -14.11 -1.83 15.65
CA ALA A 35 -13.17 -0.71 15.77
C ALA A 35 -12.25 -0.88 17.00
N LYS A 36 -12.79 -1.29 18.13
CA LYS A 36 -12.00 -1.58 19.33
C LYS A 36 -11.00 -2.72 19.11
N TRP A 37 -11.46 -3.77 18.45
CA TRP A 37 -10.61 -4.91 18.14
C TRP A 37 -9.49 -4.49 17.16
N ALA A 38 -9.81 -3.72 16.12
CA ALA A 38 -8.84 -3.20 15.17
C ALA A 38 -7.77 -2.33 15.86
N GLU A 39 -8.19 -1.48 16.78
CA GLU A 39 -7.29 -0.64 17.56
C GLU A 39 -6.37 -1.48 18.45
N LYS A 40 -6.91 -2.48 19.12
CA LYS A 40 -6.14 -3.41 19.94
C LYS A 40 -5.09 -4.15 19.09
N LYS A 41 -5.49 -4.71 17.96
CA LYS A 41 -4.59 -5.39 17.01
C LYS A 41 -3.49 -4.48 16.50
N THR A 42 -3.84 -3.25 16.20
CA THR A 42 -2.87 -2.24 15.79
C THR A 42 -1.79 -2.01 16.84
N ARG A 43 -2.20 -1.84 18.10
CA ARG A 43 -1.25 -1.66 19.20
C ARG A 43 -0.34 -2.88 19.38
N GLU A 44 -0.91 -4.08 19.29
CA GLU A 44 -0.15 -5.33 19.36
C GLU A 44 0.87 -5.45 18.22
N ASN A 45 0.43 -5.14 17.00
CA ASN A 45 1.30 -5.19 15.82
C ASN A 45 2.44 -4.17 15.91
N LEU A 46 2.17 -2.95 16.37
CA LEU A 46 3.19 -1.94 16.58
C LEU A 46 4.16 -2.32 17.70
N LYS A 47 3.68 -3.01 18.73
CA LYS A 47 4.55 -3.54 19.79
C LYS A 47 5.50 -4.61 19.26
N ASN A 48 5.02 -5.45 18.34
CA ASN A 48 5.81 -6.51 17.71
C ASN A 48 6.71 -6.00 16.57
N MET A 49 6.32 -4.91 15.93
CA MET A 49 7.02 -4.29 14.82
C MET A 49 7.18 -2.78 15.05
N PRO A 50 7.90 -2.37 16.11
CA PRO A 50 8.01 -0.93 16.43
C PRO A 50 8.73 -0.13 15.36
N GLU A 51 9.55 -0.77 14.54
CA GLU A 51 10.23 -0.18 13.38
C GLU A 51 9.28 0.33 12.31
N MET A 52 8.04 -0.18 12.28
CA MET A 52 7.02 0.23 11.31
C MET A 52 6.34 1.56 11.66
N ARG A 53 6.52 2.06 12.87
CA ARG A 53 5.86 3.30 13.32
C ARG A 53 6.16 4.51 12.43
N PRO A 54 7.41 4.79 12.03
CA PRO A 54 7.69 5.93 11.15
C PRO A 54 6.96 5.85 9.81
N LEU A 55 6.87 4.66 9.23
CA LEU A 55 6.13 4.46 7.98
C LEU A 55 4.63 4.66 8.19
N GLN A 56 4.07 4.07 9.23
CA GLN A 56 2.66 4.26 9.57
C GLN A 56 2.31 5.75 9.71
N GLU A 57 3.09 6.50 10.46
CA GLU A 57 2.85 7.93 10.66
C GLU A 57 2.93 8.70 9.34
N ARG A 58 3.91 8.37 8.50
CA ARG A 58 4.08 9.02 7.21
C ARG A 58 2.89 8.77 6.28
N LEU A 59 2.43 7.53 6.18
CA LEU A 59 1.27 7.19 5.35
C LEU A 59 0.00 7.89 5.84
N LEU A 60 -0.26 7.87 7.13
CA LEU A 60 -1.43 8.50 7.71
C LEU A 60 -1.41 10.03 7.61
N ASN A 61 -0.23 10.64 7.57
CA ASN A 61 -0.11 12.07 7.30
C ASN A 61 -0.49 12.44 5.86
N VAL A 62 -0.26 11.51 4.92
CA VAL A 62 -0.66 11.71 3.51
C VAL A 62 -2.16 11.53 3.34
N GLY A 63 -2.77 10.62 4.05
CA GLY A 63 -4.20 10.35 3.98
C GLY A 63 -4.57 9.00 4.56
N GLY A 64 -5.84 8.64 4.41
CA GLY A 64 -6.36 7.38 4.91
C GLY A 64 -6.61 7.36 6.42
N ASP A 65 -7.15 6.26 6.88
CA ASP A 65 -7.55 6.07 8.27
C ASP A 65 -6.75 4.96 8.96
N TRP A 66 -6.32 3.96 8.22
CA TRP A 66 -5.60 2.79 8.75
C TRP A 66 -4.46 2.36 7.84
N VAL A 67 -3.49 1.69 8.43
CA VAL A 67 -2.43 0.98 7.71
C VAL A 67 -2.52 -0.50 8.05
N ALA A 68 -2.66 -1.35 7.05
CA ALA A 68 -2.62 -2.80 7.22
C ALA A 68 -1.17 -3.24 7.46
N LEU A 69 -0.71 -3.12 8.71
CA LEU A 69 0.66 -3.37 9.09
C LEU A 69 1.06 -4.83 8.87
N GLN A 70 2.15 -4.99 8.16
CA GLN A 70 2.84 -6.25 7.97
C GLN A 70 4.33 -5.98 7.77
N PRO A 71 5.20 -6.98 7.94
CA PRO A 71 6.62 -6.78 7.74
C PRO A 71 6.94 -6.17 6.38
N GLU A 72 7.79 -5.16 6.37
CA GLU A 72 8.21 -4.47 5.15
C GLU A 72 9.69 -4.69 4.93
N PRO A 73 10.07 -5.57 3.96
CA PRO A 73 11.49 -5.84 3.68
C PRO A 73 12.26 -4.63 3.18
N ASP A 74 11.57 -3.69 2.53
CA ASP A 74 12.16 -2.50 1.94
C ASP A 74 11.94 -1.23 2.79
N LEU A 75 11.70 -1.41 4.08
CA LEU A 75 11.37 -0.29 4.98
C LEU A 75 12.37 0.87 4.89
N ASP A 76 13.66 0.57 4.95
CA ASP A 76 14.70 1.60 4.87
C ASP A 76 14.68 2.36 3.55
N LYS A 77 14.45 1.66 2.45
CA LYS A 77 14.35 2.27 1.12
C LYS A 77 13.12 3.15 1.01
N ILE A 78 11.99 2.69 1.53
CA ILE A 78 10.74 3.48 1.53
C ILE A 78 10.91 4.73 2.38
N LEU A 79 11.54 4.64 3.54
CA LEU A 79 11.77 5.80 4.41
C LEU A 79 12.75 6.81 3.80
N LYS A 80 13.74 6.33 3.06
CA LYS A 80 14.76 7.20 2.43
C LYS A 80 14.35 7.73 1.07
N ARG A 81 13.74 6.90 0.24
CA ARG A 81 13.46 7.17 -1.18
C ARG A 81 11.99 7.27 -1.50
N GLY A 82 11.11 6.93 -0.56
CA GLY A 82 9.67 6.94 -0.77
C GLY A 82 9.13 8.34 -1.05
N GLN A 83 8.16 8.40 -1.95
CA GLN A 83 7.46 9.61 -2.32
C GLN A 83 6.01 9.31 -2.67
N LEU A 84 5.18 10.33 -2.60
CA LEU A 84 3.81 10.26 -3.08
C LEU A 84 3.82 10.36 -4.61
N PHE A 85 3.17 9.40 -5.26
CA PHE A 85 2.97 9.43 -6.70
C PHE A 85 1.59 9.96 -7.01
N GLU A 86 1.55 11.06 -7.73
CA GLU A 86 0.33 11.68 -8.23
C GLU A 86 0.40 11.71 -9.75
N GLY A 87 -0.70 11.44 -10.39
CA GLY A 87 -0.76 11.43 -11.83
C GLY A 87 -1.93 10.63 -12.34
N GLN A 88 -2.00 10.52 -13.64
CA GLN A 88 -3.02 9.71 -14.28
C GLN A 88 -2.75 8.23 -14.00
N VAL A 89 -3.80 7.52 -13.63
CA VAL A 89 -3.73 6.07 -13.38
C VAL A 89 -4.38 5.35 -14.55
N LEU A 90 -3.59 4.49 -15.19
CA LEU A 90 -4.06 3.59 -16.24
C LEU A 90 -4.22 2.20 -15.66
N LEU A 91 -5.42 1.66 -15.73
CA LEU A 91 -5.68 0.29 -15.31
C LEU A 91 -5.39 -0.70 -16.43
N GLN A 92 -4.34 -1.49 -16.26
CA GLN A 92 -4.02 -2.64 -17.12
C GLN A 92 -4.32 -3.90 -16.33
N LYS A 93 -5.58 -4.26 -16.24
CA LYS A 93 -6.09 -5.32 -15.38
C LYS A 93 -5.45 -6.68 -15.69
N MET A 94 -4.88 -7.28 -14.66
CA MET A 94 -4.33 -8.64 -14.64
C MET A 94 -4.92 -9.40 -13.45
N GLU A 95 -4.23 -10.40 -12.94
CA GLU A 95 -4.73 -11.20 -11.83
C GLU A 95 -4.82 -10.39 -10.53
N ASN A 96 -5.95 -10.52 -9.85
CA ASN A 96 -6.15 -9.91 -8.53
C ASN A 96 -5.17 -10.50 -7.51
N SER A 97 -4.78 -9.67 -6.54
CA SER A 97 -3.88 -10.04 -5.45
C SER A 97 -2.48 -10.51 -5.88
N ARG A 98 -2.10 -10.28 -7.14
CA ARG A 98 -0.81 -10.66 -7.71
C ARG A 98 -0.04 -9.46 -8.27
N CYS A 99 -0.14 -8.33 -7.62
CA CYS A 99 0.48 -7.09 -8.09
C CYS A 99 1.99 -7.23 -8.36
N HIS A 100 2.71 -7.96 -7.52
CA HIS A 100 4.15 -8.19 -7.70
C HIS A 100 4.44 -8.97 -8.98
N SER A 101 3.83 -10.14 -9.15
CA SER A 101 4.01 -10.96 -10.36
C SER A 101 3.53 -10.25 -11.63
N ASN A 102 2.40 -9.56 -11.54
CA ASN A 102 1.86 -8.79 -12.65
C ASN A 102 2.86 -7.72 -13.13
N CYS A 103 3.39 -6.95 -12.20
CA CYS A 103 4.36 -5.89 -12.51
C CYS A 103 5.68 -6.47 -13.04
N ALA A 104 6.17 -7.53 -12.42
CA ALA A 104 7.38 -8.21 -12.88
C ALA A 104 7.23 -8.69 -14.33
N HIS A 105 6.08 -9.26 -14.66
CA HIS A 105 5.79 -9.78 -15.99
C HIS A 105 5.74 -8.68 -17.07
N ILE A 106 5.09 -7.56 -16.78
CA ILE A 106 5.03 -6.43 -17.71
C ILE A 106 6.42 -5.80 -17.89
N TRP A 107 7.12 -5.59 -16.79
CA TRP A 107 8.46 -5.00 -16.82
C TRP A 107 9.44 -5.85 -17.64
N ASP A 108 9.44 -7.16 -17.45
CA ASP A 108 10.32 -8.09 -18.17
C ASP A 108 10.18 -7.97 -19.69
N ARG A 109 8.97 -7.78 -20.17
CA ARG A 109 8.70 -7.63 -21.60
C ARG A 109 9.17 -6.29 -22.18
N LYS A 110 9.14 -5.22 -21.37
CA LYS A 110 9.44 -3.86 -21.81
C LYS A 110 10.18 -3.06 -20.74
N PRO A 111 11.39 -3.50 -20.34
CA PRO A 111 12.09 -2.89 -19.21
C PRO A 111 12.55 -1.44 -19.46
N LYS A 112 12.62 -1.02 -20.72
CA LYS A 112 12.94 0.36 -21.07
C LYS A 112 11.72 1.29 -21.02
N GLU A 113 10.53 0.73 -21.10
CA GLU A 113 9.27 1.48 -21.13
C GLU A 113 8.70 1.67 -19.73
N TYR A 114 8.84 0.66 -18.87
CA TYR A 114 8.26 0.64 -17.53
C TYR A 114 9.31 0.69 -16.43
N LYS A 115 8.94 1.31 -15.32
CA LYS A 115 9.67 1.21 -14.05
C LYS A 115 8.76 0.54 -13.01
N ILE A 116 9.34 -0.31 -12.18
CA ILE A 116 8.61 -0.90 -11.06
C ILE A 116 8.70 0.03 -9.86
N VAL A 117 7.58 0.25 -9.20
CA VAL A 117 7.49 0.98 -7.95
C VAL A 117 6.89 0.06 -6.91
N THR A 118 7.51 -0.03 -5.76
CA THR A 118 6.98 -0.79 -4.64
C THR A 118 6.81 0.09 -3.42
N GLY A 119 5.80 -0.21 -2.64
CA GLY A 119 5.46 0.58 -1.46
C GLY A 119 4.08 0.24 -0.93
N TRP A 120 3.27 1.27 -0.76
CA TRP A 120 1.95 1.17 -0.15
C TRP A 120 0.95 1.98 -0.95
N ALA A 121 -0.25 1.47 -1.07
CA ALA A 121 -1.33 2.14 -1.79
C ALA A 121 -2.58 2.25 -0.91
N LEU A 122 -3.25 3.38 -1.04
CA LEU A 122 -4.48 3.70 -0.31
C LEU A 122 -5.68 3.27 -1.13
N SER A 123 -6.47 2.37 -0.58
CA SER A 123 -7.74 1.97 -1.18
C SER A 123 -8.87 2.92 -0.79
N ASP A 124 -9.98 2.84 -1.50
CA ASP A 124 -11.18 3.65 -1.25
C ASP A 124 -11.83 3.41 0.12
N ASP A 125 -11.44 2.33 0.78
CA ASP A 125 -11.87 2.01 2.14
C ASP A 125 -11.07 2.74 3.24
N GLY A 126 -10.14 3.61 2.88
CA GLY A 126 -9.32 4.34 3.83
C GLY A 126 -8.11 3.58 4.38
N ILE A 127 -7.77 2.45 3.78
CA ILE A 127 -6.72 1.57 4.28
C ILE A 127 -5.53 1.52 3.34
N TRP A 128 -4.35 1.76 3.90
CA TRP A 128 -3.08 1.54 3.22
C TRP A 128 -2.68 0.07 3.28
N ARG A 129 -2.33 -0.49 2.11
CA ARG A 129 -1.83 -1.87 1.98
C ARG A 129 -0.54 -1.89 1.18
N GLN A 130 0.35 -2.83 1.48
CA GLN A 130 1.52 -3.08 0.63
C GLN A 130 1.05 -3.30 -0.81
N HIS A 131 1.78 -2.68 -1.74
CA HIS A 131 1.39 -2.72 -3.14
C HIS A 131 2.58 -2.45 -4.06
N THR A 132 2.47 -2.95 -5.27
CA THR A 132 3.43 -2.71 -6.33
C THR A 132 2.67 -2.29 -7.59
N TRP A 133 3.20 -1.30 -8.27
CA TRP A 133 2.66 -0.76 -9.51
C TRP A 133 3.78 -0.40 -10.47
N LEU A 134 3.43 0.07 -11.65
CA LEU A 134 4.39 0.48 -12.65
C LEU A 134 4.26 1.99 -12.92
N LEU A 135 5.34 2.57 -13.40
CA LEU A 135 5.34 3.86 -14.05
C LEU A 135 5.69 3.68 -15.52
N LYS A 136 4.90 4.34 -16.36
CA LYS A 136 5.21 4.54 -17.78
C LYS A 136 5.33 6.05 -18.01
N GLY A 137 6.56 6.54 -18.03
CA GLY A 137 6.77 7.98 -17.92
C GLY A 137 6.26 8.50 -16.58
N LYS A 138 5.27 9.39 -16.60
CA LYS A 138 4.61 9.93 -15.41
C LYS A 138 3.28 9.24 -15.08
N GLU A 139 2.81 8.36 -15.95
CA GLU A 139 1.58 7.62 -15.72
C GLU A 139 1.81 6.48 -14.74
N ILE A 140 0.87 6.34 -13.80
CA ILE A 140 0.81 5.19 -12.92
C ILE A 140 0.07 4.08 -13.66
N VAL A 141 0.66 2.90 -13.75
CA VAL A 141 0.02 1.73 -14.35
C VAL A 141 -0.34 0.75 -13.25
N GLU A 142 -1.63 0.58 -13.04
CA GLU A 142 -2.19 -0.30 -12.02
C GLU A 142 -2.62 -1.62 -12.66
N THR A 143 -2.27 -2.75 -12.03
CA THR A 143 -2.54 -4.07 -12.61
C THR A 143 -3.65 -4.84 -11.89
N THR A 144 -4.12 -4.39 -10.76
CA THR A 144 -5.16 -5.08 -9.98
C THR A 144 -6.45 -4.28 -9.88
N SER A 145 -6.49 -3.28 -9.03
CA SER A 145 -7.64 -2.38 -8.90
C SER A 145 -7.17 -0.97 -8.58
N LEU A 146 -7.92 0.02 -9.02
CA LEU A 146 -7.59 1.42 -8.82
C LEU A 146 -7.44 1.75 -7.33
N ARG A 147 -6.47 2.60 -7.03
CA ARG A 147 -6.21 3.11 -5.69
C ARG A 147 -6.34 4.63 -5.69
N GLU A 148 -6.53 5.20 -4.52
CA GLU A 148 -6.63 6.65 -4.37
C GLU A 148 -5.28 7.34 -4.30
N LYS A 149 -4.29 6.70 -3.64
CA LYS A 149 -2.95 7.24 -3.47
C LYS A 149 -1.92 6.14 -3.52
N TYR A 150 -0.71 6.53 -3.92
CA TYR A 150 0.42 5.62 -4.07
C TYR A 150 1.65 6.25 -3.40
N TYR A 151 2.23 5.56 -2.44
CA TYR A 151 3.43 5.99 -1.74
C TYR A 151 4.48 4.89 -1.77
N GLY A 152 5.63 5.15 -2.37
CA GLY A 152 6.66 4.13 -2.51
C GLY A 152 7.91 4.67 -3.16
N PHE A 153 8.77 3.78 -3.60
CA PHE A 153 10.02 4.14 -4.27
C PHE A 153 10.19 3.38 -5.58
N VAL A 154 10.81 4.06 -6.54
CA VAL A 154 11.12 3.47 -7.85
C VAL A 154 12.32 2.55 -7.70
N LEU A 155 12.21 1.33 -8.19
CA LEU A 155 13.31 0.38 -8.22
C LEU A 155 14.36 0.81 -9.27
N THR A 156 15.64 0.68 -8.90
CA THR A 156 16.71 0.75 -9.89
C THR A 156 16.62 -0.44 -10.84
N ASP A 157 17.34 -0.41 -11.95
CA ASP A 157 17.35 -1.55 -12.89
C ASP A 157 17.85 -2.85 -12.22
N GLU A 158 18.84 -2.75 -11.35
CA GLU A 158 19.33 -3.88 -10.59
C GLU A 158 18.29 -4.40 -9.60
N GLU A 159 17.65 -3.51 -8.85
CA GLU A 159 16.57 -3.86 -7.93
C GLU A 159 15.37 -4.48 -8.66
N ALA A 160 15.02 -3.94 -9.83
CA ALA A 160 13.94 -4.49 -10.66
C ALA A 160 14.27 -5.91 -11.15
N ASN A 161 15.52 -6.16 -11.48
CA ASN A 161 15.97 -7.49 -11.88
C ASN A 161 15.87 -8.49 -10.71
N GLN A 162 16.30 -8.09 -9.52
CA GLN A 162 16.16 -8.89 -8.31
C GLN A 162 14.68 -9.15 -7.96
N PHE A 163 13.86 -8.12 -8.11
CA PHE A 163 12.41 -8.21 -7.92
C PHE A 163 11.77 -9.21 -8.87
N TRP A 164 12.16 -9.19 -10.14
CA TRP A 164 11.68 -10.13 -11.15
C TRP A 164 12.02 -11.58 -10.75
N TRP A 165 13.27 -11.85 -10.36
CA TRP A 165 13.68 -13.18 -9.92
C TRP A 165 12.88 -13.68 -8.71
N ALA A 166 12.51 -12.78 -7.82
CA ALA A 166 11.75 -13.14 -6.62
C ALA A 166 10.27 -13.39 -6.88
N ASN A 167 9.72 -12.92 -7.99
CA ASN A 167 8.28 -12.91 -8.26
C ASN A 167 7.85 -13.64 -9.54
N MET A 168 8.78 -14.26 -10.24
CA MET A 168 8.55 -15.09 -11.43
C MET A 168 8.98 -16.54 -11.17
#